data_d1ee2becb39470e68b7cbe5f856ff7ec
#
_entry.id   d1ee2becb39470e68b7cbe5f856ff7ec
#
_cell.length_a   1.000
_cell.length_b   1.000
_cell.length_c   1.000
_cell.angle_alpha   90.00
_cell.angle_beta   90.00
_cell.angle_gamma   90.00
#
_symmetry.space_group_name_H-M   'P 1'
#
loop_
_entity.id
_entity.type
_entity.pdbx_description
1 polymer ?
#
loop_
_entity_poly.entity_id
_entity_poly.type
_entity_poly.pdbx_seq_one_letter_code
_entity_poly.pdbx_strand_id
1 'polypeptide(L)'
;VAPSRGLGDVYKRQEYSEAKSVIDVAFDISEGLARAACAGEVDGEVVDLRTVLDKDCELNILTARDEKGLAVLRHTASHVMAEAVQTLFPEAKVAIGPSIDTGFYYDFECQSFSRDDLDAIEKEMKKIIKKGAKIERFTKSREDAIAFFKEKNEPYKVELIEDLPEGEEISFYSQGDWVDLCAGPHLMSTKGIKAFKLLSSSGAYWRGDENKHMLTRIYGTAYATKDELKEHLTQLEEAKKRDHNKLGREMKLFTTVDVIGQGLPLIMPNGVIIMQELQRWIEDEEAKRGYIRTKTPLMAKSDLYKISGHWDH
;
A
#
# COMPACT_ATOMS: atom_id res chain seq x y z
N VAL A 1 -21.41 -13.40 -16.64
CA VAL A 1 -21.97 -12.03 -16.61
C VAL A 1 -20.90 -11.06 -16.15
N ALA A 2 -20.52 -10.13 -16.99
CA ALA A 2 -19.57 -9.07 -16.61
C ALA A 2 -20.32 -7.74 -16.48
N PRO A 3 -20.41 -7.14 -15.28
CA PRO A 3 -20.94 -5.80 -15.15
C PRO A 3 -19.87 -4.78 -15.61
N SER A 4 -20.17 -3.98 -16.60
CA SER A 4 -19.38 -2.80 -16.96
C SER A 4 -20.01 -1.57 -16.29
N ARG A 5 -19.38 -1.03 -15.24
CA ARG A 5 -19.74 0.28 -14.68
C ARG A 5 -19.28 1.39 -15.62
N GLY A 6 -20.21 1.92 -16.40
CA GLY A 6 -20.06 3.13 -17.19
C GLY A 6 -21.44 3.59 -17.61
N LEU A 7 -21.95 4.67 -16.99
CA LEU A 7 -23.21 5.34 -17.31
C LEU A 7 -24.45 4.44 -17.35
N GLY A 8 -24.98 4.14 -16.16
CA GLY A 8 -26.22 3.39 -15.94
C GLY A 8 -25.98 1.89 -15.82
N ASP A 9 -26.51 1.29 -14.77
CA ASP A 9 -26.42 -0.14 -14.41
C ASP A 9 -27.00 -1.05 -15.51
N VAL A 10 -26.25 -1.27 -16.59
CA VAL A 10 -26.60 -2.25 -17.62
C VAL A 10 -25.65 -3.42 -17.48
N TYR A 11 -26.08 -4.44 -16.74
CA TYR A 11 -25.43 -5.75 -16.74
C TYR A 11 -25.47 -6.34 -18.16
N LYS A 12 -24.30 -6.58 -18.77
CA LYS A 12 -24.19 -7.27 -20.04
C LYS A 12 -23.88 -8.74 -19.78
N ARG A 13 -24.84 -9.61 -20.08
CA ARG A 13 -24.59 -11.05 -20.10
C ARG A 13 -23.80 -11.41 -21.34
N GLN A 14 -22.72 -12.17 -21.16
CA GLN A 14 -21.92 -12.74 -22.24
C GLN A 14 -21.90 -14.26 -22.07
N GLU A 15 -21.95 -14.99 -23.17
CA GLU A 15 -21.89 -16.45 -23.21
C GLU A 15 -20.67 -16.87 -24.02
N TYR A 16 -19.89 -17.77 -23.48
CA TYR A 16 -18.70 -18.32 -24.10
C TYR A 16 -18.84 -19.84 -24.20
N SER A 17 -18.44 -20.41 -25.35
CA SER A 17 -18.43 -21.86 -25.58
C SER A 17 -17.24 -22.55 -24.92
N GLU A 18 -16.23 -21.79 -24.54
CA GLU A 18 -14.99 -22.27 -23.90
C GLU A 18 -14.60 -21.39 -22.73
N ALA A 19 -13.86 -21.94 -21.76
CA ALA A 19 -13.30 -21.19 -20.66
C ALA A 19 -12.35 -20.10 -21.20
N LYS A 20 -12.46 -18.88 -20.64
CA LYS A 20 -11.64 -17.72 -21.03
C LYS A 20 -10.93 -17.13 -19.83
N SER A 21 -9.75 -16.60 -20.05
CA SER A 21 -9.11 -15.80 -19.02
C SER A 21 -9.80 -14.42 -18.87
N VAL A 22 -9.64 -13.82 -17.69
CA VAL A 22 -10.17 -12.47 -17.43
C VAL A 22 -9.67 -11.46 -18.47
N ILE A 23 -8.40 -11.56 -18.89
CA ILE A 23 -7.85 -10.67 -19.91
C ILE A 23 -8.46 -10.91 -21.29
N ASP A 24 -8.78 -12.15 -21.65
CA ASP A 24 -9.44 -12.45 -22.94
C ASP A 24 -10.85 -11.87 -22.97
N VAL A 25 -11.59 -11.97 -21.87
CA VAL A 25 -12.90 -11.31 -21.73
C VAL A 25 -12.78 -9.78 -21.86
N ALA A 26 -11.75 -9.19 -21.27
CA ALA A 26 -11.50 -7.76 -21.42
C ALA A 26 -11.20 -7.37 -22.88
N PHE A 27 -10.47 -8.20 -23.63
CA PHE A 27 -10.21 -8.02 -25.06
C PHE A 27 -11.48 -8.14 -25.89
N ASP A 28 -12.34 -9.10 -25.59
CA ASP A 28 -13.64 -9.27 -26.30
C ASP A 28 -14.56 -8.06 -26.10
N ILE A 29 -14.48 -7.40 -24.94
CA ILE A 29 -15.23 -6.16 -24.69
C ILE A 29 -14.61 -4.99 -25.48
N SER A 30 -13.32 -4.75 -25.32
CA SER A 30 -12.55 -3.80 -26.14
C SER A 30 -11.05 -3.88 -25.86
N GLU A 31 -10.23 -3.62 -26.91
CA GLU A 31 -8.78 -3.48 -26.74
C GLU A 31 -8.38 -2.36 -25.77
N GLY A 32 -9.19 -1.29 -25.68
CA GLY A 32 -8.95 -0.18 -24.76
C GLY A 32 -9.07 -0.61 -23.31
N LEU A 33 -10.10 -1.41 -22.99
CA LEU A 33 -10.32 -1.96 -21.66
C LEU A 33 -9.21 -2.96 -21.31
N ALA A 34 -8.88 -3.89 -22.21
CA ALA A 34 -7.80 -4.85 -21.98
C ALA A 34 -6.45 -4.18 -21.70
N ARG A 35 -6.14 -3.09 -22.41
CA ARG A 35 -4.92 -2.30 -22.14
C ARG A 35 -4.93 -1.54 -20.81
N ALA A 36 -6.12 -1.20 -20.30
CA ALA A 36 -6.29 -0.48 -19.03
C ALA A 36 -6.50 -1.42 -17.84
N ALA A 37 -6.83 -2.69 -18.09
CA ALA A 37 -7.12 -3.67 -17.07
C ALA A 37 -5.91 -3.93 -16.14
N CYS A 38 -6.17 -3.96 -14.85
CA CYS A 38 -5.20 -4.27 -13.79
C CYS A 38 -5.48 -5.63 -13.15
N ALA A 39 -6.76 -5.99 -12.97
CA ALA A 39 -7.21 -7.24 -12.39
C ALA A 39 -8.66 -7.52 -12.80
N GLY A 40 -9.17 -8.70 -12.46
CA GLY A 40 -10.59 -9.02 -12.42
C GLY A 40 -11.13 -9.01 -11.01
N GLU A 41 -12.43 -8.77 -10.87
CA GLU A 41 -13.14 -9.07 -9.64
C GLU A 41 -14.21 -10.11 -9.98
N VAL A 42 -14.04 -11.32 -9.49
CA VAL A 42 -14.90 -12.48 -9.76
C VAL A 42 -15.68 -12.79 -8.49
N ASP A 43 -17.00 -12.68 -8.55
CA ASP A 43 -17.91 -12.91 -7.42
C ASP A 43 -17.49 -12.12 -6.14
N GLY A 44 -16.91 -10.92 -6.34
CA GLY A 44 -16.44 -10.02 -5.27
C GLY A 44 -14.96 -10.22 -4.87
N GLU A 45 -14.30 -11.27 -5.33
CA GLU A 45 -12.88 -11.53 -5.06
C GLU A 45 -11.98 -10.97 -6.19
N VAL A 46 -10.89 -10.31 -5.80
CA VAL A 46 -9.90 -9.80 -6.76
C VAL A 46 -9.00 -10.91 -7.25
N VAL A 47 -8.98 -11.12 -8.55
CA VAL A 47 -8.20 -12.17 -9.20
C VAL A 47 -7.24 -11.61 -10.26
N ASP A 48 -6.19 -12.37 -10.56
CA ASP A 48 -5.25 -12.02 -11.62
C ASP A 48 -5.93 -12.06 -13.01
N LEU A 49 -5.49 -11.20 -13.92
CA LEU A 49 -5.98 -11.16 -15.30
C LEU A 49 -5.79 -12.49 -16.07
N ARG A 50 -4.87 -13.33 -15.61
CA ARG A 50 -4.57 -14.67 -16.17
C ARG A 50 -5.52 -15.74 -15.67
N THR A 51 -6.33 -15.44 -14.64
CA THR A 51 -7.29 -16.39 -14.06
C THR A 51 -8.28 -16.83 -15.14
N VAL A 52 -8.43 -18.15 -15.29
CA VAL A 52 -9.36 -18.76 -16.24
C VAL A 52 -10.73 -18.91 -15.57
N LEU A 53 -11.75 -18.45 -16.26
CA LEU A 53 -13.16 -18.54 -15.86
C LEU A 53 -13.76 -19.79 -16.54
N ASP A 54 -14.02 -20.80 -15.74
CA ASP A 54 -14.53 -22.12 -16.19
C ASP A 54 -15.99 -22.39 -15.76
N LYS A 55 -16.61 -21.44 -15.08
CA LYS A 55 -17.99 -21.50 -14.58
C LYS A 55 -18.68 -20.14 -14.69
N ASP A 56 -20.00 -20.16 -14.58
CA ASP A 56 -20.79 -18.92 -14.49
C ASP A 56 -20.36 -18.10 -13.28
N CYS A 57 -20.07 -16.81 -13.49
CA CYS A 57 -19.62 -15.91 -12.45
C CYS A 57 -20.00 -14.45 -12.77
N GLU A 58 -20.01 -13.62 -11.77
CA GLU A 58 -20.04 -12.16 -11.92
C GLU A 58 -18.62 -11.64 -12.10
N LEU A 59 -18.31 -11.01 -13.24
CA LEU A 59 -17.00 -10.46 -13.53
C LEU A 59 -17.05 -8.94 -13.69
N ASN A 60 -16.19 -8.25 -12.94
CA ASN A 60 -15.88 -6.84 -13.13
C ASN A 60 -14.40 -6.68 -13.52
N ILE A 61 -14.12 -5.93 -14.59
CA ILE A 61 -12.74 -5.65 -15.03
C ILE A 61 -12.25 -4.39 -14.30
N LEU A 62 -11.30 -4.58 -13.42
CA LEU A 62 -10.71 -3.51 -12.61
C LEU A 62 -9.59 -2.80 -13.36
N THR A 63 -9.62 -1.47 -13.33
CA THR A 63 -8.60 -0.60 -13.92
C THR A 63 -7.89 0.20 -12.80
N ALA A 64 -6.82 0.93 -13.13
CA ALA A 64 -6.15 1.80 -12.14
C ALA A 64 -7.01 3.00 -11.67
N ARG A 65 -8.24 3.16 -12.18
CA ARG A 65 -9.22 4.13 -11.65
C ARG A 65 -10.04 3.57 -10.50
N ASP A 66 -10.08 2.26 -10.39
CA ASP A 66 -10.73 1.54 -9.30
C ASP A 66 -9.71 1.36 -8.17
N GLU A 67 -10.12 1.50 -6.93
CA GLU A 67 -9.25 1.37 -5.76
C GLU A 67 -8.50 0.03 -5.74
N LYS A 68 -9.24 -1.08 -5.96
CA LYS A 68 -8.67 -2.43 -6.04
C LYS A 68 -7.70 -2.59 -7.22
N GLY A 69 -8.01 -2.00 -8.38
CA GLY A 69 -7.14 -2.02 -9.54
C GLY A 69 -5.88 -1.17 -9.36
N LEU A 70 -6.00 -0.04 -8.67
CA LEU A 70 -4.87 0.80 -8.29
C LEU A 70 -3.94 0.10 -7.30
N ALA A 71 -4.48 -0.70 -6.39
CA ALA A 71 -3.68 -1.52 -5.47
C ALA A 71 -2.81 -2.54 -6.24
N VAL A 72 -3.34 -3.17 -7.29
CA VAL A 72 -2.58 -4.09 -8.15
C VAL A 72 -1.48 -3.37 -8.94
N LEU A 73 -1.74 -2.16 -9.43
CA LEU A 73 -0.73 -1.33 -10.08
C LEU A 73 0.40 -0.98 -9.11
N ARG A 74 0.06 -0.58 -7.87
CA ARG A 74 1.01 -0.28 -6.80
C ARG A 74 1.82 -1.49 -6.39
N HIS A 75 1.18 -2.66 -6.27
CA HIS A 75 1.87 -3.92 -5.99
C HIS A 75 2.86 -4.27 -7.10
N THR A 76 2.49 -4.09 -8.37
CA THR A 76 3.43 -4.29 -9.49
C THR A 76 4.57 -3.26 -9.44
N ALA A 77 4.30 -2.02 -9.05
CA ALA A 77 5.34 -1.00 -8.90
C ALA A 77 6.33 -1.32 -7.78
N SER A 78 5.91 -2.00 -6.70
CA SER A 78 6.82 -2.46 -5.64
C SER A 78 7.80 -3.53 -6.15
N HIS A 79 7.35 -4.44 -7.02
CA HIS A 79 8.23 -5.44 -7.66
C HIS A 79 9.23 -4.80 -8.64
N VAL A 80 8.78 -3.81 -9.44
CA VAL A 80 9.70 -3.05 -10.30
C VAL A 80 10.74 -2.28 -9.48
N MET A 81 10.37 -1.78 -8.31
CA MET A 81 11.31 -1.17 -7.37
C MET A 81 12.30 -2.20 -6.82
N ALA A 82 11.84 -3.39 -6.45
CA ALA A 82 12.70 -4.46 -5.94
C ALA A 82 13.74 -4.92 -6.99
N GLU A 83 13.33 -5.10 -8.25
CA GLU A 83 14.25 -5.37 -9.36
C GLU A 83 15.27 -4.23 -9.52
N ALA A 84 14.82 -2.97 -9.48
CA ALA A 84 15.72 -1.82 -9.62
C ALA A 84 16.72 -1.73 -8.47
N VAL A 85 16.31 -2.02 -7.24
CA VAL A 85 17.20 -2.06 -6.07
C VAL A 85 18.25 -3.16 -6.25
N GLN A 86 17.85 -4.40 -6.55
CA GLN A 86 18.81 -5.50 -6.73
C GLN A 86 19.72 -5.30 -7.95
N THR A 87 19.28 -4.59 -8.98
CA THR A 87 20.12 -4.23 -10.12
C THR A 87 21.24 -3.27 -9.73
N LEU A 88 20.96 -2.29 -8.86
CA LEU A 88 21.93 -1.28 -8.44
C LEU A 88 22.71 -1.72 -7.20
N PHE A 89 22.11 -2.52 -6.35
CA PHE A 89 22.65 -3.02 -5.09
C PHE A 89 22.50 -4.55 -5.01
N PRO A 90 23.35 -5.32 -5.70
CA PRO A 90 23.22 -6.79 -5.81
C PRO A 90 23.26 -7.52 -4.48
N GLU A 91 23.84 -6.93 -3.44
CA GLU A 91 23.90 -7.50 -2.08
C GLU A 91 22.59 -7.34 -1.29
N ALA A 92 21.66 -6.47 -1.75
CA ALA A 92 20.38 -6.25 -1.07
C ALA A 92 19.51 -7.51 -1.15
N LYS A 93 19.06 -8.02 0.03
CA LYS A 93 18.12 -9.14 0.11
C LYS A 93 16.70 -8.61 0.14
N VAL A 94 15.83 -9.22 -0.63
CA VAL A 94 14.42 -8.83 -0.72
C VAL A 94 13.58 -9.56 0.33
N ALA A 95 12.71 -8.81 1.03
CA ALA A 95 11.80 -9.35 2.01
C ALA A 95 10.36 -9.34 1.49
N ILE A 96 9.58 -8.31 1.79
CA ILE A 96 8.18 -8.18 1.37
C ILE A 96 7.88 -6.78 0.82
N GLY A 97 6.92 -6.71 -0.12
CA GLY A 97 6.57 -5.47 -0.80
C GLY A 97 5.10 -5.33 -1.15
N PRO A 98 4.18 -5.15 -0.17
CA PRO A 98 2.77 -4.98 -0.45
C PRO A 98 2.42 -3.59 -0.98
N SER A 99 1.24 -3.49 -1.58
CA SER A 99 0.54 -2.21 -1.74
C SER A 99 -0.08 -1.76 -0.42
N ILE A 100 -0.21 -0.44 -0.26
CA ILE A 100 -0.91 0.22 0.84
C ILE A 100 -1.86 1.28 0.27
N ASP A 101 -2.76 1.81 1.09
CA ASP A 101 -3.82 2.75 0.65
C ASP A 101 -3.30 3.96 -0.12
N THR A 102 -2.12 4.48 0.23
CA THR A 102 -1.53 5.67 -0.40
C THR A 102 -0.36 5.38 -1.33
N GLY A 103 0.03 4.10 -1.49
CA GLY A 103 1.19 3.75 -2.29
C GLY A 103 1.61 2.29 -2.17
N PHE A 104 2.88 2.07 -2.00
CA PHE A 104 3.51 0.77 -1.80
C PHE A 104 4.79 0.93 -1.00
N TYR A 105 5.30 -0.17 -0.47
CA TYR A 105 6.66 -0.22 0.05
C TYR A 105 7.33 -1.55 -0.31
N TYR A 106 8.62 -1.62 -0.06
CA TYR A 106 9.35 -2.88 -0.09
C TYR A 106 10.48 -2.85 0.95
N ASP A 107 10.68 -3.97 1.63
CA ASP A 107 11.66 -4.14 2.68
C ASP A 107 12.90 -4.87 2.14
N PHE A 108 14.07 -4.35 2.48
CA PHE A 108 15.36 -4.87 2.05
C PHE A 108 16.31 -5.03 3.23
N GLU A 109 17.04 -6.12 3.28
CA GLU A 109 18.23 -6.20 4.13
C GLU A 109 19.42 -5.60 3.35
N CYS A 110 19.75 -4.37 3.70
CA CYS A 110 20.86 -3.62 3.14
C CYS A 110 21.17 -2.40 4.01
N GLN A 111 22.20 -1.64 3.67
CA GLN A 111 22.44 -0.32 4.26
C GLN A 111 21.28 0.65 3.92
N SER A 112 21.15 1.71 4.73
CA SER A 112 20.15 2.75 4.49
C SER A 112 20.38 3.48 3.16
N PHE A 113 19.29 3.80 2.46
CA PHE A 113 19.34 4.54 1.19
C PHE A 113 19.32 6.05 1.44
N SER A 114 20.22 6.75 0.77
CA SER A 114 20.22 8.21 0.69
C SER A 114 19.17 8.72 -0.31
N ARG A 115 18.99 10.03 -0.38
CA ARG A 115 18.12 10.64 -1.40
C ARG A 115 18.65 10.40 -2.82
N ASP A 116 19.97 10.46 -3.00
CA ASP A 116 20.59 10.21 -4.30
C ASP A 116 20.39 8.75 -4.74
N ASP A 117 20.43 7.81 -3.80
CA ASP A 117 20.14 6.40 -4.09
C ASP A 117 18.69 6.23 -4.55
N LEU A 118 17.70 6.86 -3.87
CA LEU A 118 16.31 6.83 -4.28
C LEU A 118 16.13 7.40 -5.69
N ASP A 119 16.81 8.48 -6.03
CA ASP A 119 16.77 9.07 -7.37
C ASP A 119 17.42 8.16 -8.43
N ALA A 120 18.47 7.40 -8.07
CA ALA A 120 19.09 6.38 -8.92
C ALA A 120 18.12 5.20 -9.14
N ILE A 121 17.49 4.70 -8.07
CA ILE A 121 16.49 3.63 -8.13
C ILE A 121 15.32 4.04 -9.03
N GLU A 122 14.79 5.26 -8.88
CA GLU A 122 13.74 5.76 -9.78
C GLU A 122 14.13 5.77 -11.26
N LYS A 123 15.38 6.14 -11.55
CA LYS A 123 15.91 6.11 -12.92
C LYS A 123 15.98 4.68 -13.47
N GLU A 124 16.37 3.72 -12.63
CA GLU A 124 16.42 2.32 -13.03
C GLU A 124 15.01 1.75 -13.21
N MET A 125 14.08 2.03 -12.29
CA MET A 125 12.65 1.68 -12.46
C MET A 125 12.10 2.19 -13.80
N LYS A 126 12.42 3.43 -14.21
CA LYS A 126 12.00 3.97 -15.51
C LYS A 126 12.57 3.18 -16.69
N LYS A 127 13.78 2.65 -16.58
CA LYS A 127 14.39 1.79 -17.61
C LYS A 127 13.66 0.44 -17.69
N ILE A 128 13.40 -0.20 -16.54
CA ILE A 128 12.67 -1.47 -16.46
C ILE A 128 11.26 -1.30 -17.05
N ILE A 129 10.54 -0.26 -16.68
CA ILE A 129 9.21 0.05 -17.22
C ILE A 129 9.27 0.28 -18.74
N LYS A 130 10.29 0.99 -19.23
CA LYS A 130 10.46 1.25 -20.67
C LYS A 130 10.74 -0.02 -21.45
N LYS A 131 11.46 -1.00 -20.89
CA LYS A 131 11.65 -2.32 -21.52
C LYS A 131 10.31 -3.03 -21.72
N GLY A 132 9.37 -2.84 -20.83
CA GLY A 132 8.01 -3.38 -20.96
C GLY A 132 7.98 -4.90 -20.84
N ALA A 133 8.74 -5.45 -19.92
CA ALA A 133 8.79 -6.89 -19.68
C ALA A 133 7.39 -7.44 -19.41
N LYS A 134 7.06 -8.59 -20.03
CA LYS A 134 5.87 -9.36 -19.70
C LYS A 134 6.01 -9.89 -18.29
N ILE A 135 4.95 -9.82 -17.51
CA ILE A 135 4.90 -10.41 -16.17
C ILE A 135 4.21 -11.76 -16.30
N GLU A 136 4.85 -12.81 -15.82
CA GLU A 136 4.33 -14.18 -15.91
C GLU A 136 4.19 -14.77 -14.51
N ARG A 137 3.07 -15.47 -14.28
CA ARG A 137 2.81 -16.22 -13.05
C ARG A 137 3.12 -17.69 -13.29
N PHE A 138 3.81 -18.32 -12.34
CA PHE A 138 4.03 -19.76 -12.33
C PHE A 138 4.11 -20.27 -10.89
N THR A 139 4.05 -21.59 -10.71
CA THR A 139 4.09 -22.24 -9.40
C THR A 139 5.25 -23.22 -9.32
N LYS A 140 5.71 -23.50 -8.11
CA LYS A 140 6.73 -24.52 -7.83
C LYS A 140 6.30 -25.37 -6.64
N SER A 141 6.85 -26.58 -6.53
CA SER A 141 6.77 -27.34 -5.30
C SER A 141 7.46 -26.59 -4.15
N ARG A 142 7.13 -26.91 -2.89
CA ARG A 142 7.77 -26.26 -1.74
C ARG A 142 9.28 -26.51 -1.73
N GLU A 143 9.71 -27.73 -2.05
CA GLU A 143 11.11 -28.10 -2.11
C GLU A 143 11.86 -27.31 -3.19
N ASP A 144 11.29 -27.20 -4.40
CA ASP A 144 11.89 -26.46 -5.50
C ASP A 144 11.91 -24.95 -5.22
N ALA A 145 10.87 -24.42 -4.57
CA ALA A 145 10.78 -23.02 -4.18
C ALA A 145 11.88 -22.66 -3.15
N ILE A 146 12.04 -23.48 -2.12
CA ILE A 146 13.08 -23.30 -1.11
C ILE A 146 14.47 -23.41 -1.75
N ALA A 147 14.70 -24.43 -2.61
CA ALA A 147 15.98 -24.61 -3.31
C ALA A 147 16.32 -23.40 -4.17
N PHE A 148 15.34 -22.88 -4.93
CA PHE A 148 15.49 -21.70 -5.78
C PHE A 148 15.94 -20.45 -5.01
N PHE A 149 15.30 -20.15 -3.86
CA PHE A 149 15.67 -18.96 -3.08
C PHE A 149 16.92 -19.17 -2.23
N LYS A 150 17.27 -20.41 -1.85
CA LYS A 150 18.57 -20.71 -1.24
C LYS A 150 19.72 -20.50 -2.24
N GLU A 151 19.56 -20.90 -3.50
CA GLU A 151 20.53 -20.66 -4.56
C GLU A 151 20.72 -19.15 -4.80
N LYS A 152 19.63 -18.37 -4.77
CA LYS A 152 19.66 -16.90 -4.90
C LYS A 152 20.10 -16.19 -3.63
N ASN A 153 20.33 -16.89 -2.52
CA ASN A 153 20.69 -16.32 -1.23
C ASN A 153 19.67 -15.29 -0.72
N GLU A 154 18.36 -15.66 -0.80
CA GLU A 154 17.22 -14.85 -0.35
C GLU A 154 16.57 -15.46 0.90
N PRO A 155 17.14 -15.28 2.10
CA PRO A 155 16.72 -15.97 3.31
C PRO A 155 15.30 -15.63 3.74
N TYR A 156 14.85 -14.39 3.53
CA TYR A 156 13.49 -13.96 3.90
C TYR A 156 12.43 -14.67 3.07
N LYS A 157 12.71 -14.95 1.79
CA LYS A 157 11.80 -15.71 0.94
C LYS A 157 11.72 -17.18 1.35
N VAL A 158 12.84 -17.74 1.80
CA VAL A 158 12.87 -19.10 2.37
C VAL A 158 12.02 -19.17 3.64
N GLU A 159 12.22 -18.24 4.60
CA GLU A 159 11.41 -18.16 5.83
C GLU A 159 9.92 -18.01 5.53
N LEU A 160 9.54 -17.17 4.55
CA LEU A 160 8.15 -17.01 4.14
C LEU A 160 7.54 -18.30 3.60
N ILE A 161 8.28 -19.07 2.79
CA ILE A 161 7.80 -20.33 2.23
C ILE A 161 7.67 -21.41 3.33
N GLU A 162 8.62 -21.45 4.26
CA GLU A 162 8.60 -22.41 5.36
C GLU A 162 7.39 -22.20 6.29
N ASP A 163 6.93 -20.95 6.43
CA ASP A 163 5.78 -20.56 7.26
C ASP A 163 4.41 -20.76 6.57
N LEU A 164 4.37 -20.99 5.25
CA LEU A 164 3.10 -21.26 4.57
C LEU A 164 2.49 -22.59 5.04
N PRO A 165 1.16 -22.70 5.19
CA PRO A 165 0.47 -23.94 5.49
C PRO A 165 0.82 -25.07 4.50
N GLU A 166 0.73 -26.33 4.97
CA GLU A 166 0.88 -27.48 4.06
C GLU A 166 -0.23 -27.50 3.02
N GLY A 167 0.14 -27.73 1.76
CA GLY A 167 -0.80 -27.79 0.63
C GLY A 167 -1.16 -26.44 0.02
N GLU A 168 -0.66 -25.33 0.56
CA GLU A 168 -0.84 -24.04 -0.07
C GLU A 168 -0.02 -23.90 -1.36
N GLU A 169 -0.62 -23.33 -2.40
CA GLU A 169 0.01 -23.09 -3.69
C GLU A 169 1.10 -22.02 -3.54
N ILE A 170 2.33 -22.36 -3.93
CA ILE A 170 3.45 -21.43 -3.88
C ILE A 170 3.64 -20.82 -5.26
N SER A 171 3.20 -19.58 -5.41
CA SER A 171 3.24 -18.85 -6.66
C SER A 171 4.37 -17.84 -6.73
N PHE A 172 4.81 -17.62 -7.94
CA PHE A 172 5.89 -16.72 -8.33
C PHE A 172 5.42 -15.81 -9.45
N TYR A 173 6.00 -14.62 -9.47
CA TYR A 173 5.89 -13.73 -10.61
C TYR A 173 7.27 -13.37 -11.13
N SER A 174 7.45 -13.49 -12.46
CA SER A 174 8.65 -13.04 -13.14
C SER A 174 8.38 -11.79 -13.96
N GLN A 175 9.35 -10.91 -14.05
CA GLN A 175 9.39 -9.77 -14.96
C GLN A 175 10.74 -9.77 -15.69
N GLY A 176 10.77 -10.41 -16.86
CA GLY A 176 12.01 -10.76 -17.53
C GLY A 176 12.77 -11.81 -16.73
N ASP A 177 14.04 -11.54 -16.40
CA ASP A 177 14.92 -12.46 -15.65
C ASP A 177 14.76 -12.34 -14.12
N TRP A 178 14.07 -11.29 -13.64
CA TRP A 178 13.81 -11.10 -12.22
C TRP A 178 12.56 -11.87 -11.77
N VAL A 179 12.66 -12.54 -10.63
CA VAL A 179 11.60 -13.42 -10.10
C VAL A 179 11.42 -13.19 -8.62
N ASP A 180 10.16 -13.09 -8.19
CA ASP A 180 9.81 -12.98 -6.77
C ASP A 180 8.73 -13.98 -6.35
N LEU A 181 8.73 -14.33 -5.05
CA LEU A 181 7.66 -15.06 -4.36
C LEU A 181 6.48 -14.11 -4.13
N CYS A 182 5.33 -14.41 -4.71
CA CYS A 182 4.17 -13.55 -4.55
C CYS A 182 2.87 -14.28 -4.89
N ALA A 183 1.82 -13.99 -4.10
CA ALA A 183 0.46 -14.47 -4.39
C ALA A 183 -0.23 -13.67 -5.49
N GLY A 184 0.23 -12.46 -5.78
CA GLY A 184 -0.39 -11.56 -6.77
C GLY A 184 -1.62 -10.84 -6.23
N PRO A 185 -2.51 -10.32 -7.12
CA PRO A 185 -2.32 -10.24 -8.57
C PRO A 185 -1.34 -9.15 -9.01
N HIS A 186 -0.91 -9.24 -10.28
CA HIS A 186 -0.04 -8.27 -10.92
C HIS A 186 -0.53 -7.87 -12.32
N LEU A 187 -0.07 -6.73 -12.82
CA LEU A 187 -0.28 -6.31 -14.21
C LEU A 187 0.26 -7.35 -15.20
N MET A 188 -0.17 -7.28 -16.46
CA MET A 188 0.35 -8.15 -17.53
C MET A 188 1.78 -7.76 -17.98
N SER A 189 2.19 -6.51 -17.74
CA SER A 189 3.50 -5.99 -18.13
C SER A 189 3.90 -4.80 -17.27
N THR A 190 5.20 -4.64 -17.04
CA THR A 190 5.77 -3.47 -16.34
C THR A 190 5.41 -2.14 -17.02
N LYS A 191 5.13 -2.16 -18.33
CA LYS A 191 4.74 -0.96 -19.11
C LYS A 191 3.39 -0.34 -18.67
N GLY A 192 2.59 -1.08 -17.89
CA GLY A 192 1.35 -0.56 -17.29
C GLY A 192 1.56 0.55 -16.28
N ILE A 193 2.73 0.64 -15.66
CA ILE A 193 3.07 1.67 -14.67
C ILE A 193 3.44 2.97 -15.38
N LYS A 194 2.57 3.98 -15.33
CA LYS A 194 2.76 5.25 -16.07
C LYS A 194 3.28 6.41 -15.20
N ALA A 195 2.91 6.40 -13.94
CA ALA A 195 3.21 7.48 -13.02
C ALA A 195 3.54 6.92 -11.64
N PHE A 196 4.74 7.16 -11.14
CA PHE A 196 5.20 6.72 -9.83
C PHE A 196 6.25 7.68 -9.26
N LYS A 197 6.45 7.63 -7.94
CA LYS A 197 7.48 8.39 -7.22
C LYS A 197 7.93 7.61 -6.00
N LEU A 198 9.24 7.57 -5.74
CA LEU A 198 9.77 7.13 -4.45
C LEU A 198 9.75 8.30 -3.46
N LEU A 199 9.23 8.06 -2.27
CA LEU A 199 8.94 9.11 -1.30
C LEU A 199 10.02 9.21 -0.22
N SER A 200 10.35 8.10 0.43
CA SER A 200 11.28 8.06 1.55
C SER A 200 11.86 6.67 1.78
N SER A 201 12.92 6.62 2.57
CA SER A 201 13.46 5.39 3.14
C SER A 201 13.50 5.50 4.66
N SER A 202 13.21 4.41 5.37
CA SER A 202 13.26 4.32 6.84
C SER A 202 13.61 2.91 7.29
N GLY A 203 14.04 2.76 8.55
CA GLY A 203 14.16 1.44 9.17
C GLY A 203 12.79 0.82 9.45
N ALA A 204 12.70 -0.50 9.35
CA ALA A 204 11.53 -1.28 9.71
C ALA A 204 11.98 -2.64 10.27
N TYR A 205 11.42 -3.08 11.39
CA TYR A 205 11.74 -4.40 11.92
C TYR A 205 11.06 -5.49 11.09
N TRP A 206 11.78 -6.59 10.83
CA TRP A 206 11.22 -7.73 10.14
C TRP A 206 9.97 -8.25 10.87
N ARG A 207 8.85 -8.27 10.17
CA ARG A 207 7.51 -8.64 10.69
C ARG A 207 7.05 -7.80 11.90
N GLY A 208 7.59 -6.58 12.06
CA GLY A 208 7.23 -5.70 13.17
C GLY A 208 7.80 -6.12 14.54
N ASP A 209 8.67 -7.12 14.58
CA ASP A 209 9.28 -7.62 15.81
C ASP A 209 10.62 -6.90 16.07
N GLU A 210 10.69 -6.10 17.14
CA GLU A 210 11.88 -5.33 17.53
C GLU A 210 13.10 -6.20 17.89
N ASN A 211 12.90 -7.49 18.15
CA ASN A 211 13.97 -8.45 18.42
C ASN A 211 14.58 -9.05 17.15
N LYS A 212 13.97 -8.80 15.98
CA LYS A 212 14.44 -9.27 14.68
C LYS A 212 15.30 -8.22 13.98
N HIS A 213 15.87 -8.62 12.83
CA HIS A 213 16.70 -7.74 12.01
C HIS A 213 15.95 -6.48 11.59
N MET A 214 16.64 -5.33 11.71
CA MET A 214 16.16 -4.09 11.16
C MET A 214 16.44 -4.07 9.65
N LEU A 215 15.39 -3.99 8.86
CA LEU A 215 15.42 -3.86 7.40
C LEU A 215 15.33 -2.40 7.01
N THR A 216 15.71 -2.12 5.77
CA THR A 216 15.51 -0.80 5.15
C THR A 216 14.27 -0.84 4.28
N ARG A 217 13.26 -0.04 4.61
CA ARG A 217 11.99 0.09 3.87
C ARG A 217 12.05 1.29 2.95
N ILE A 218 11.71 1.10 1.68
CA ILE A 218 11.48 2.20 0.73
C ILE A 218 9.99 2.35 0.51
N TYR A 219 9.48 3.58 0.67
CA TYR A 219 8.10 3.95 0.35
C TYR A 219 8.03 4.59 -1.02
N GLY A 220 7.04 4.18 -1.79
CA GLY A 220 6.71 4.77 -3.08
C GLY A 220 5.20 4.92 -3.26
N THR A 221 4.82 5.65 -4.29
CA THR A 221 3.43 5.76 -4.72
C THR A 221 3.32 5.64 -6.24
N ALA A 222 2.18 5.17 -6.72
CA ALA A 222 1.88 5.09 -8.15
C ALA A 222 0.41 5.41 -8.39
N TYR A 223 0.14 5.99 -9.56
CA TYR A 223 -1.18 6.44 -10.00
C TYR A 223 -1.42 6.10 -11.47
N ALA A 224 -2.69 6.10 -11.88
CA ALA A 224 -3.07 5.85 -13.27
C ALA A 224 -2.50 6.92 -14.23
N THR A 225 -2.40 8.17 -13.77
CA THR A 225 -1.96 9.31 -14.57
C THR A 225 -0.89 10.15 -13.84
N LYS A 226 -0.14 10.91 -14.63
CA LYS A 226 0.84 11.87 -14.09
C LYS A 226 0.19 13.03 -13.35
N ASP A 227 -1.02 13.41 -13.73
CA ASP A 227 -1.75 14.52 -13.11
C ASP A 227 -2.22 14.12 -11.71
N GLU A 228 -2.78 12.91 -11.53
CA GLU A 228 -3.12 12.36 -10.22
C GLU A 228 -1.90 12.24 -9.30
N LEU A 229 -0.76 11.76 -9.83
CA LEU A 229 0.48 11.71 -9.07
C LEU A 229 0.93 13.11 -8.64
N LYS A 230 0.87 14.11 -9.54
CA LYS A 230 1.25 15.49 -9.24
C LYS A 230 0.35 16.09 -8.17
N GLU A 231 -0.96 15.86 -8.26
CA GLU A 231 -1.92 16.32 -7.26
C GLU A 231 -1.59 15.73 -5.88
N HIS A 232 -1.37 14.41 -5.80
CA HIS A 232 -1.00 13.74 -4.56
C HIS A 232 0.31 14.28 -3.96
N LEU A 233 1.35 14.48 -4.78
CA LEU A 233 2.61 15.06 -4.32
C LEU A 233 2.43 16.49 -3.80
N THR A 234 1.59 17.30 -4.46
CA THR A 234 1.23 18.64 -3.98
C THR A 234 0.52 18.58 -2.64
N GLN A 235 -0.43 17.64 -2.46
CA GLN A 235 -1.12 17.43 -1.18
C GLN A 235 -0.13 17.05 -0.06
N LEU A 236 0.86 16.18 -0.35
CA LEU A 236 1.91 15.81 0.61
C LEU A 236 2.79 17.01 1.00
N GLU A 237 3.15 17.86 0.05
CA GLU A 237 3.91 19.09 0.32
C GLU A 237 3.10 20.08 1.16
N GLU A 238 1.82 20.27 0.85
CA GLU A 238 0.93 21.12 1.63
C GLU A 238 0.71 20.56 3.05
N ALA A 239 0.58 19.22 3.19
CA ALA A 239 0.49 18.58 4.49
C ALA A 239 1.73 18.84 5.35
N LYS A 240 2.95 18.76 4.77
CA LYS A 240 4.20 19.11 5.46
C LYS A 240 4.25 20.57 5.93
N LYS A 241 3.70 21.50 5.15
CA LYS A 241 3.61 22.92 5.55
C LYS A 241 2.65 23.11 6.74
N ARG A 242 1.62 22.26 6.85
CA ARG A 242 0.59 22.28 7.90
C ARG A 242 0.91 21.35 9.06
N ASP A 243 2.13 20.82 9.14
CA ASP A 243 2.54 19.98 10.26
C ASP A 243 2.36 20.71 11.58
N HIS A 244 1.61 20.09 12.50
CA HIS A 244 1.23 20.71 13.76
C HIS A 244 2.44 21.02 14.66
N ASN A 245 3.50 20.20 14.62
CA ASN A 245 4.72 20.44 15.40
C ASN A 245 5.48 21.65 14.85
N LYS A 246 5.51 21.80 13.51
CA LYS A 246 6.11 22.96 12.86
C LYS A 246 5.33 24.21 13.22
N LEU A 247 4.02 24.23 12.93
CA LEU A 247 3.15 25.35 13.23
C LEU A 247 3.11 25.69 14.72
N GLY A 248 3.05 24.69 15.58
CA GLY A 248 3.05 24.85 17.03
C GLY A 248 4.30 25.59 17.54
N ARG A 249 5.48 25.25 16.98
CA ARG A 249 6.73 25.95 17.31
C ARG A 249 6.78 27.37 16.73
N GLU A 250 6.46 27.54 15.44
CA GLU A 250 6.48 28.84 14.77
C GLU A 250 5.51 29.84 15.40
N MET A 251 4.30 29.39 15.74
CA MET A 251 3.25 30.20 16.36
C MET A 251 3.36 30.27 17.88
N LYS A 252 4.33 29.60 18.48
CA LYS A 252 4.51 29.51 19.95
C LYS A 252 3.24 29.04 20.67
N LEU A 253 2.64 27.95 20.17
CA LEU A 253 1.41 27.39 20.73
C LEU A 253 1.70 26.43 21.89
N PHE A 254 2.76 25.65 21.78
CA PHE A 254 3.21 24.70 22.80
C PHE A 254 4.72 24.48 22.73
N THR A 255 5.26 23.93 23.77
CA THR A 255 6.67 23.51 23.87
C THR A 255 6.77 22.25 24.72
N THR A 256 7.89 21.55 24.66
CA THR A 256 8.24 20.47 25.56
C THR A 256 9.40 20.92 26.44
N VAL A 257 9.39 20.50 27.71
CA VAL A 257 10.47 20.74 28.66
C VAL A 257 10.85 19.43 29.36
N ASP A 258 12.12 19.17 29.50
CA ASP A 258 12.64 17.88 29.98
C ASP A 258 12.14 17.54 31.39
N VAL A 259 11.98 18.54 32.26
CA VAL A 259 11.48 18.35 33.62
C VAL A 259 10.03 17.88 33.70
N ILE A 260 9.24 18.12 32.65
CA ILE A 260 7.84 17.63 32.54
C ILE A 260 7.83 16.25 31.89
N GLY A 261 8.69 16.04 30.91
CA GLY A 261 8.83 14.78 30.16
C GLY A 261 8.47 14.88 28.71
N GLN A 262 9.02 13.95 27.91
CA GLN A 262 8.71 13.85 26.48
C GLN A 262 7.27 13.38 26.26
N GLY A 263 6.61 13.92 25.23
CA GLY A 263 5.22 13.61 24.93
C GLY A 263 4.19 14.36 25.77
N LEU A 264 4.62 15.18 26.72
CA LEU A 264 3.76 16.02 27.56
C LEU A 264 3.94 17.51 27.20
N PRO A 265 3.20 18.04 26.21
CA PRO A 265 3.37 19.40 25.75
C PRO A 265 2.89 20.42 26.80
N LEU A 266 3.71 21.42 27.06
CA LEU A 266 3.34 22.62 27.80
C LEU A 266 2.66 23.61 26.83
N ILE A 267 1.40 23.94 27.10
CA ILE A 267 0.65 24.91 26.27
C ILE A 267 1.11 26.32 26.61
N MET A 268 1.55 27.04 25.60
CA MET A 268 2.02 28.43 25.69
C MET A 268 0.83 29.42 25.65
N PRO A 269 1.01 30.69 26.01
CA PRO A 269 -0.09 31.68 26.03
C PRO A 269 -0.92 31.75 24.76
N ASN A 270 -0.29 31.72 23.58
CA ASN A 270 -1.00 31.72 22.31
C ASN A 270 -1.87 30.45 22.13
N GLY A 271 -1.37 29.30 22.56
CA GLY A 271 -2.13 28.05 22.52
C GLY A 271 -3.30 28.06 23.51
N VAL A 272 -3.11 28.61 24.71
CA VAL A 272 -4.18 28.76 25.71
C VAL A 272 -5.33 29.63 25.15
N ILE A 273 -5.00 30.74 24.47
CA ILE A 273 -6.02 31.61 23.85
C ILE A 273 -6.87 30.81 22.83
N ILE A 274 -6.21 30.04 21.95
CA ILE A 274 -6.92 29.23 20.96
C ILE A 274 -7.82 28.19 21.66
N MET A 275 -7.30 27.49 22.66
CA MET A 275 -8.09 26.50 23.41
C MET A 275 -9.30 27.13 24.08
N GLN A 276 -9.13 28.30 24.71
CA GLN A 276 -10.22 29.02 25.37
C GLN A 276 -11.31 29.47 24.40
N GLU A 277 -10.92 29.99 23.24
CA GLU A 277 -11.89 30.40 22.21
C GLU A 277 -12.65 29.21 21.62
N LEU A 278 -11.98 28.10 21.36
CA LEU A 278 -12.64 26.85 20.93
C LEU A 278 -13.58 26.32 22.02
N GLN A 279 -13.17 26.35 23.28
CA GLN A 279 -14.02 25.90 24.38
C GLN A 279 -15.27 26.80 24.51
N ARG A 280 -15.11 28.11 24.47
CA ARG A 280 -16.24 29.04 24.51
C ARG A 280 -17.20 28.81 23.37
N TRP A 281 -16.67 28.65 22.17
CA TRP A 281 -17.48 28.43 20.99
C TRP A 281 -18.33 27.15 21.10
N ILE A 282 -17.72 26.03 21.52
CA ILE A 282 -18.47 24.77 21.63
C ILE A 282 -19.50 24.83 22.77
N GLU A 283 -19.17 25.47 23.89
CA GLU A 283 -20.07 25.70 25.01
C GLU A 283 -21.32 26.49 24.59
N ASP A 284 -21.13 27.56 23.79
CA ASP A 284 -22.23 28.38 23.25
C ASP A 284 -23.08 27.57 22.26
N GLU A 285 -22.49 26.76 21.41
CA GLU A 285 -23.22 25.93 20.44
C GLU A 285 -24.01 24.81 21.11
N GLU A 286 -23.44 24.18 22.14
CA GLU A 286 -24.15 23.18 22.97
C GLU A 286 -25.34 23.80 23.68
N ALA A 287 -25.17 24.95 24.30
CA ALA A 287 -26.25 25.67 25.00
C ALA A 287 -27.40 26.07 24.04
N LYS A 288 -27.07 26.59 22.85
CA LYS A 288 -28.07 26.92 21.79
C LYS A 288 -28.89 25.72 21.37
N ARG A 289 -28.33 24.53 21.41
CA ARG A 289 -28.97 23.26 21.02
C ARG A 289 -29.65 22.56 22.18
N GLY A 290 -29.68 23.16 23.37
CA GLY A 290 -30.37 22.64 24.56
C GLY A 290 -29.57 21.56 25.31
N TYR A 291 -28.28 21.38 25.06
CA TYR A 291 -27.44 20.48 25.85
C TYR A 291 -27.17 21.05 27.22
N ILE A 292 -27.26 20.17 28.24
CA ILE A 292 -27.00 20.54 29.64
C ILE A 292 -25.61 19.99 30.01
N ARG A 293 -24.77 20.85 30.53
CA ARG A 293 -23.39 20.50 30.94
C ARG A 293 -23.38 19.75 32.27
N THR A 294 -22.59 18.70 32.30
CA THR A 294 -22.22 17.98 33.53
C THR A 294 -20.71 17.95 33.69
N LYS A 295 -20.26 17.84 34.92
CA LYS A 295 -18.83 17.66 35.23
C LYS A 295 -18.66 16.37 35.99
N THR A 296 -18.06 15.38 35.34
CA THR A 296 -17.76 14.10 35.95
C THR A 296 -16.48 14.15 36.77
N PRO A 297 -16.33 13.33 37.81
CA PRO A 297 -15.06 13.19 38.54
C PRO A 297 -13.97 12.62 37.64
N LEU A 298 -12.71 12.99 37.93
CA LEU A 298 -11.55 12.51 37.15
C LEU A 298 -11.19 11.05 37.42
N MET A 299 -11.73 10.46 38.48
CA MET A 299 -11.52 9.05 38.86
C MET A 299 -12.88 8.34 39.02
N ALA A 300 -12.90 7.07 38.63
CA ALA A 300 -14.04 6.20 38.80
C ALA A 300 -13.59 4.82 39.30
N LYS A 301 -14.54 3.99 39.76
CA LYS A 301 -14.26 2.59 40.09
C LYS A 301 -13.90 1.80 38.84
N SER A 302 -13.07 0.77 39.00
CA SER A 302 -12.64 -0.12 37.92
C SER A 302 -13.79 -0.73 37.11
N ASP A 303 -14.96 -0.94 37.75
CA ASP A 303 -16.13 -1.52 37.10
C ASP A 303 -16.65 -0.66 35.94
N LEU A 304 -16.56 0.68 36.03
CA LEU A 304 -16.94 1.55 34.93
C LEU A 304 -16.06 1.30 33.69
N TYR A 305 -14.75 1.14 33.90
CA TYR A 305 -13.79 0.89 32.81
C TYR A 305 -13.94 -0.52 32.23
N LYS A 306 -14.32 -1.51 33.05
CA LYS A 306 -14.63 -2.86 32.58
C LYS A 306 -15.89 -2.89 31.72
N ILE A 307 -16.96 -2.19 32.14
CA ILE A 307 -18.22 -2.07 31.39
C ILE A 307 -17.98 -1.39 30.02
N SER A 308 -17.13 -0.36 29.98
CA SER A 308 -16.81 0.38 28.77
C SER A 308 -15.73 -0.27 27.88
N GLY A 309 -15.12 -1.38 28.32
CA GLY A 309 -14.04 -2.07 27.62
C GLY A 309 -12.66 -1.40 27.66
N HIS A 310 -12.52 -0.28 28.39
CA HIS A 310 -11.23 0.44 28.49
C HIS A 310 -10.26 -0.17 29.51
N TRP A 311 -10.68 -1.20 30.25
CA TRP A 311 -9.84 -1.83 31.27
C TRP A 311 -8.78 -2.76 30.69
N ASP A 312 -9.06 -3.33 29.53
CA ASP A 312 -8.21 -4.35 28.90
C ASP A 312 -7.29 -3.76 27.80
N HIS A 313 -7.25 -2.42 27.69
CA HIS A 313 -6.45 -1.68 26.70
C HIS A 313 -5.44 -0.73 27.35
#